data_147bdafc2265a85aee7cdbcc623e30b3
#
_entry.id   147bdafc2265a85aee7cdbcc623e30b3
#
_cell.length_a   1.000
_cell.length_b   1.000
_cell.length_c   1.000
_cell.angle_alpha   90.00
_cell.angle_beta   90.00
_cell.angle_gamma   90.00
#
_symmetry.space_group_name_H-M   'P 1'
#
loop_
_entity.id
_entity.type
_entity.pdbx_description
1 polymer ?
#
loop_
_entity_poly.entity_id
_entity_poly.type
_entity_poly.pdbx_seq_one_letter_code
_entity_poly.pdbx_strand_id
1 'polypeptide(L)'
;MDEQLLCIGCGIKLQSEDESKEGYVNPNALSRSFILCKRCYQLKHYGKFIQSNQLKNTIDLLHKSASKDDLVILICDVALVYTPLIKVLKELNTFNNVIMVCNRYDLYKEYIKKEKALAFINREVKKSRINIKDIFIVDDNIEEIFDYIDNNSINSNAYLIGLENAGKTTFVNNILKDIAKEDKNFLTNSKYPGTTVDLIKIQLDDNHYLIDSPGVHSKGNLLNYVERDFIKNLYGDNKIKPIIFQLNPYQSLLISNIIKFDYLGQERNSIVFYGSSMLDIIRCKYEKSKTTFNNRMNDLKLKSSNVKSINDLTKHTIKVDDEEKVDIVIEGLGFFSVKKGKYDIYTFNGVNIFTRKSMI
;
A
#
# COMPACT_ATOMS: atom_id res chain seq x y z
N MET A 1 20.86 24.04 -33.82
CA MET A 1 19.55 23.60 -33.34
C MET A 1 19.81 22.86 -32.02
N ASP A 2 19.49 23.49 -30.90
CA ASP A 2 19.68 22.85 -29.59
C ASP A 2 18.71 21.68 -29.48
N GLU A 3 19.20 20.47 -29.52
CA GLU A 3 18.42 19.29 -29.21
C GLU A 3 17.94 19.42 -27.77
N GLN A 4 16.65 19.69 -27.59
CA GLN A 4 16.05 19.80 -26.29
C GLN A 4 16.05 18.41 -25.64
N LEU A 5 16.89 18.19 -24.63
CA LEU A 5 16.93 16.96 -23.87
C LEU A 5 15.64 16.80 -23.09
N LEU A 6 14.96 15.66 -23.27
CA LEU A 6 13.74 15.30 -22.56
C LEU A 6 13.99 14.17 -21.58
N CYS A 7 13.28 14.20 -20.43
CA CYS A 7 13.31 13.10 -19.47
C CYS A 7 12.64 11.85 -20.06
N ILE A 8 13.35 10.73 -20.12
CA ILE A 8 12.83 9.47 -20.66
C ILE A 8 11.70 8.85 -19.82
N GLY A 9 11.48 9.34 -18.59
CA GLY A 9 10.44 8.83 -17.71
C GLY A 9 9.12 9.60 -17.78
N CYS A 10 9.16 10.95 -17.88
CA CYS A 10 7.95 11.77 -17.87
C CYS A 10 7.85 12.74 -19.05
N GLY A 11 8.83 12.73 -19.98
CA GLY A 11 8.84 13.58 -21.17
C GLY A 11 9.10 15.07 -20.91
N ILE A 12 9.26 15.51 -19.65
CA ILE A 12 9.51 16.91 -19.35
C ILE A 12 10.87 17.38 -19.90
N LYS A 13 10.94 18.64 -20.33
CA LYS A 13 12.20 19.27 -20.74
C LYS A 13 13.19 19.29 -19.57
N LEU A 14 14.37 18.73 -19.77
CA LEU A 14 15.40 18.69 -18.75
C LEU A 14 16.06 20.05 -18.60
N GLN A 15 16.34 20.41 -17.37
CA GLN A 15 17.10 21.59 -16.98
C GLN A 15 18.04 21.24 -15.80
N SER A 16 19.15 21.95 -15.69
CA SER A 16 20.15 21.75 -14.63
C SER A 16 20.43 23.01 -13.81
N GLU A 17 19.59 24.05 -13.98
CA GLU A 17 19.79 25.37 -13.40
C GLU A 17 19.18 25.49 -11.98
N ASP A 18 18.00 24.95 -11.78
CA ASP A 18 17.26 25.08 -10.52
C ASP A 18 16.75 23.73 -10.01
N GLU A 19 17.35 23.25 -8.92
CA GLU A 19 17.02 21.96 -8.32
C GLU A 19 15.59 21.87 -7.76
N SER A 20 14.96 23.02 -7.48
CA SER A 20 13.59 23.08 -6.97
C SER A 20 12.54 23.01 -8.08
N LYS A 21 12.92 23.26 -9.33
CA LYS A 21 12.01 23.25 -10.47
C LYS A 21 11.91 21.88 -11.13
N GLU A 22 10.83 21.73 -11.85
CA GLU A 22 10.57 20.50 -12.63
C GLU A 22 11.60 20.31 -13.74
N GLY A 23 11.81 19.05 -14.11
CA GLY A 23 12.79 18.70 -15.14
C GLY A 23 14.23 18.73 -14.66
N TYR A 24 14.52 19.08 -13.39
CA TYR A 24 15.88 19.14 -12.89
C TYR A 24 16.61 17.80 -13.06
N VAL A 25 17.82 17.89 -13.56
CA VAL A 25 18.78 16.79 -13.66
C VAL A 25 20.15 17.27 -13.18
N ASN A 26 20.83 16.43 -12.40
CA ASN A 26 22.19 16.75 -11.98
C ASN A 26 23.08 16.90 -13.23
N PRO A 27 23.88 17.99 -13.37
CA PRO A 27 24.73 18.22 -14.52
C PRO A 27 25.59 17.02 -14.92
N ASN A 28 26.10 16.27 -13.94
CA ASN A 28 26.91 15.07 -14.18
C ASN A 28 26.12 13.88 -14.76
N ALA A 29 24.80 13.95 -14.82
CA ALA A 29 23.97 12.92 -15.42
C ALA A 29 23.56 13.21 -16.86
N LEU A 30 23.85 14.42 -17.37
CA LEU A 30 23.53 14.83 -18.74
C LEU A 30 24.34 14.07 -19.82
N SER A 31 25.48 13.50 -19.46
CA SER A 31 26.34 12.69 -20.36
C SER A 31 25.88 11.24 -20.52
N ARG A 32 24.78 10.82 -19.85
CA ARG A 32 24.29 9.44 -19.94
C ARG A 32 23.37 9.25 -21.14
N SER A 33 23.36 8.05 -21.70
CA SER A 33 22.49 7.70 -22.83
C SER A 33 20.99 7.69 -22.45
N PHE A 34 20.66 7.55 -21.16
CA PHE A 34 19.29 7.56 -20.65
C PHE A 34 19.18 8.51 -19.47
N ILE A 35 18.53 9.65 -19.67
CA ILE A 35 18.48 10.73 -18.68
C ILE A 35 17.09 10.81 -18.08
N LEU A 36 17.02 10.65 -16.75
CA LEU A 36 15.83 10.88 -15.96
C LEU A 36 15.95 12.20 -15.19
N CYS A 37 14.87 13.01 -15.15
CA CYS A 37 14.84 14.13 -14.22
C CYS A 37 14.93 13.63 -12.78
N LYS A 38 15.32 14.49 -11.84
CA LYS A 38 15.47 14.17 -10.41
C LYS A 38 14.25 13.44 -9.85
N ARG A 39 13.05 13.88 -10.22
CA ARG A 39 11.79 13.26 -9.80
C ARG A 39 11.66 11.82 -10.32
N CYS A 40 11.82 11.60 -11.62
CA CYS A 40 11.74 10.25 -12.21
C CYS A 40 12.86 9.34 -11.73
N TYR A 41 14.07 9.88 -11.53
CA TYR A 41 15.16 9.15 -10.93
C TYR A 41 14.86 8.71 -9.51
N GLN A 42 14.29 9.62 -8.69
CA GLN A 42 13.88 9.33 -7.33
C GLN A 42 12.73 8.31 -7.27
N LEU A 43 11.77 8.39 -8.19
CA LEU A 43 10.69 7.41 -8.34
C LEU A 43 11.26 6.03 -8.68
N LYS A 44 12.15 5.94 -9.68
CA LYS A 44 12.72 4.68 -10.15
C LYS A 44 13.63 4.01 -9.13
N HIS A 45 14.46 4.79 -8.42
CA HIS A 45 15.51 4.25 -7.56
C HIS A 45 15.19 4.29 -6.07
N TYR A 46 14.28 5.14 -5.63
CA TYR A 46 14.02 5.36 -4.20
C TYR A 46 12.55 5.33 -3.82
N GLY A 47 11.62 5.19 -4.76
CA GLY A 47 10.17 5.24 -4.46
C GLY A 47 9.72 6.54 -3.77
N LYS A 48 10.48 7.63 -3.93
CA LYS A 48 10.22 8.89 -3.23
C LYS A 48 9.05 9.64 -3.86
N PHE A 49 7.96 9.76 -3.10
CA PHE A 49 6.96 10.80 -3.32
C PHE A 49 7.24 12.00 -2.43
N ILE A 50 7.09 13.21 -2.98
CA ILE A 50 7.11 14.45 -2.22
C ILE A 50 5.79 14.52 -1.45
N GLN A 51 5.88 14.63 -0.12
CA GLN A 51 4.72 14.77 0.76
C GLN A 51 4.01 16.11 0.47
N SER A 52 2.82 16.05 -0.08
CA SER A 52 1.86 17.14 -0.07
C SER A 52 0.49 16.55 0.26
N ASN A 53 -0.50 17.36 0.63
CA ASN A 53 -1.87 17.01 1.04
C ASN A 53 -2.64 16.08 0.05
N GLN A 54 -2.14 14.85 -0.15
CA GLN A 54 -2.28 14.08 -1.37
C GLN A 54 -3.62 13.34 -1.52
N LEU A 55 -4.32 13.02 -0.42
CA LEU A 55 -5.58 12.25 -0.54
C LEU A 55 -6.63 13.07 -1.29
N LYS A 56 -6.81 14.30 -0.87
CA LYS A 56 -7.74 15.23 -1.51
C LYS A 56 -7.28 15.58 -2.93
N ASN A 57 -5.97 15.77 -3.10
CA ASN A 57 -5.41 16.12 -4.40
C ASN A 57 -5.54 14.99 -5.45
N THR A 58 -5.37 13.73 -5.07
CA THR A 58 -5.47 12.60 -6.03
C THR A 58 -6.91 12.41 -6.51
N ILE A 59 -7.88 12.47 -5.61
CA ILE A 59 -9.30 12.38 -5.97
C ILE A 59 -9.75 13.62 -6.74
N ASP A 60 -9.31 14.82 -6.34
CA ASP A 60 -9.57 16.06 -7.08
C ASP A 60 -8.98 16.03 -8.50
N LEU A 61 -7.79 15.44 -8.67
CA LEU A 61 -7.18 15.23 -9.99
C LEU A 61 -7.99 14.25 -10.84
N LEU A 62 -8.44 13.17 -10.24
CA LEU A 62 -9.31 12.21 -10.92
C LEU A 62 -10.59 12.88 -11.40
N HIS A 63 -11.27 13.64 -10.55
CA HIS A 63 -12.48 14.39 -10.91
C HIS A 63 -12.27 15.46 -12.01
N LYS A 64 -11.08 16.02 -12.10
CA LYS A 64 -10.74 17.00 -13.15
C LYS A 64 -10.40 16.35 -14.48
N SER A 65 -9.91 15.12 -14.47
CA SER A 65 -9.32 14.45 -15.64
C SER A 65 -10.21 13.36 -16.20
N ALA A 66 -11.01 12.70 -15.36
CA ALA A 66 -11.84 11.58 -15.73
C ALA A 66 -13.29 11.99 -15.95
N SER A 67 -13.92 11.40 -16.95
CA SER A 67 -15.37 11.45 -17.13
C SER A 67 -16.07 10.46 -16.19
N LYS A 68 -17.40 10.59 -16.02
CA LYS A 68 -18.16 9.66 -15.18
C LYS A 68 -18.19 8.24 -15.72
N ASP A 69 -17.98 8.08 -17.02
CA ASP A 69 -18.06 6.81 -17.73
C ASP A 69 -16.71 6.14 -17.92
N ASP A 70 -15.63 6.84 -17.58
CA ASP A 70 -14.30 6.25 -17.57
C ASP A 70 -14.19 5.12 -16.55
N LEU A 71 -13.34 4.14 -16.84
CA LEU A 71 -13.08 3.03 -15.92
C LEU A 71 -12.15 3.47 -14.81
N VAL A 72 -12.57 3.33 -13.57
CA VAL A 72 -11.72 3.58 -12.39
C VAL A 72 -11.32 2.25 -11.76
N ILE A 73 -10.03 1.98 -11.71
CA ILE A 73 -9.44 0.76 -11.17
C ILE A 73 -8.85 1.07 -9.80
N LEU A 74 -9.51 0.61 -8.75
CA LEU A 74 -9.05 0.76 -7.38
C LEU A 74 -8.12 -0.40 -6.99
N ILE A 75 -6.83 -0.11 -6.86
CA ILE A 75 -5.83 -1.10 -6.43
C ILE A 75 -5.73 -1.12 -4.91
N CYS A 76 -5.91 -2.30 -4.32
CA CYS A 76 -5.79 -2.54 -2.88
C CYS A 76 -4.87 -3.73 -2.58
N ASP A 77 -4.27 -3.76 -1.40
CA ASP A 77 -3.67 -4.96 -0.83
C ASP A 77 -4.78 -5.84 -0.25
N VAL A 78 -4.81 -7.13 -0.59
CA VAL A 78 -5.86 -8.06 -0.14
C VAL A 78 -6.00 -8.09 1.39
N ALA A 79 -4.90 -7.96 2.11
CA ALA A 79 -4.89 -7.98 3.58
C ALA A 79 -5.27 -6.63 4.21
N LEU A 80 -5.25 -5.54 3.44
CA LEU A 80 -5.58 -4.19 3.91
C LEU A 80 -6.96 -3.72 3.45
N VAL A 81 -7.77 -4.60 2.88
CA VAL A 81 -9.18 -4.30 2.57
C VAL A 81 -9.97 -4.32 3.87
N TYR A 82 -10.44 -3.18 4.32
CA TYR A 82 -11.32 -3.06 5.49
C TYR A 82 -12.19 -1.79 5.38
N THR A 83 -13.36 -1.86 6.00
CA THR A 83 -14.41 -0.84 5.84
C THR A 83 -13.94 0.60 6.06
N PRO A 84 -13.17 0.96 7.10
CA PRO A 84 -12.75 2.35 7.30
C PRO A 84 -11.86 2.88 6.18
N LEU A 85 -10.95 2.04 5.65
CA LEU A 85 -10.08 2.41 4.53
C LEU A 85 -10.90 2.67 3.26
N ILE A 86 -11.80 1.73 2.95
CA ILE A 86 -12.63 1.85 1.75
C ILE A 86 -13.53 3.09 1.85
N LYS A 87 -14.07 3.41 3.03
CA LYS A 87 -14.92 4.60 3.24
C LYS A 87 -14.23 5.94 2.94
N VAL A 88 -12.91 6.01 3.03
CA VAL A 88 -12.14 7.21 2.66
C VAL A 88 -12.31 7.51 1.17
N LEU A 89 -12.61 6.50 0.37
CA LEU A 89 -12.75 6.58 -1.08
C LEU A 89 -14.20 6.76 -1.55
N LYS A 90 -15.10 7.23 -0.68
CA LYS A 90 -16.54 7.42 -1.02
C LYS A 90 -16.79 8.30 -2.23
N GLU A 91 -15.88 9.22 -2.50
CA GLU A 91 -15.98 10.12 -3.66
C GLU A 91 -15.90 9.37 -4.99
N LEU A 92 -15.40 8.11 -4.99
CA LEU A 92 -15.44 7.24 -6.17
C LEU A 92 -16.87 6.87 -6.61
N ASN A 93 -17.86 7.00 -5.73
CA ASN A 93 -19.27 6.77 -6.09
C ASN A 93 -19.82 7.75 -7.14
N THR A 94 -19.07 8.80 -7.48
CA THR A 94 -19.39 9.73 -8.56
C THR A 94 -19.13 9.13 -9.94
N PHE A 95 -18.35 8.05 -10.02
CA PHE A 95 -18.05 7.33 -11.25
C PHE A 95 -18.98 6.13 -11.44
N ASN A 96 -19.36 5.88 -12.71
CA ASN A 96 -20.26 4.80 -13.07
C ASN A 96 -19.54 3.43 -13.13
N ASN A 97 -18.26 3.42 -13.45
CA ASN A 97 -17.47 2.23 -13.72
C ASN A 97 -16.30 2.13 -12.75
N VAL A 98 -16.53 1.64 -11.55
CA VAL A 98 -15.46 1.40 -10.55
C VAL A 98 -15.27 -0.09 -10.32
N ILE A 99 -14.07 -0.59 -10.54
CA ILE A 99 -13.68 -1.96 -10.17
C ILE A 99 -12.62 -1.95 -9.09
N MET A 100 -12.49 -3.05 -8.37
CA MET A 100 -11.44 -3.24 -7.38
C MET A 100 -10.51 -4.36 -7.80
N VAL A 101 -9.21 -4.11 -7.78
CA VAL A 101 -8.17 -5.09 -8.04
C VAL A 101 -7.34 -5.28 -6.77
N CYS A 102 -7.40 -6.47 -6.19
CA CYS A 102 -6.72 -6.81 -4.95
C CYS A 102 -5.41 -7.55 -5.23
N ASN A 103 -4.30 -6.87 -4.95
CA ASN A 103 -2.94 -7.38 -5.09
C ASN A 103 -2.48 -8.17 -3.87
N ARG A 104 -1.33 -8.83 -3.99
CA ARG A 104 -0.61 -9.54 -2.93
C ARG A 104 -1.33 -10.76 -2.37
N TYR A 105 -2.26 -11.31 -3.11
CA TYR A 105 -2.88 -12.58 -2.73
C TYR A 105 -1.86 -13.73 -2.71
N ASP A 106 -0.84 -13.67 -3.56
CA ASP A 106 0.30 -14.59 -3.60
C ASP A 106 0.99 -14.77 -2.24
N LEU A 107 0.99 -13.73 -1.40
CA LEU A 107 1.53 -13.78 -0.03
C LEU A 107 0.68 -14.65 0.92
N TYR A 108 -0.60 -14.82 0.62
CA TYR A 108 -1.59 -15.46 1.50
C TYR A 108 -2.18 -16.74 0.92
N LYS A 109 -1.95 -17.07 -0.34
CA LYS A 109 -2.59 -18.18 -1.06
C LYS A 109 -2.41 -19.56 -0.41
N GLU A 110 -1.36 -19.74 0.37
CA GLU A 110 -1.13 -20.97 1.14
C GLU A 110 -2.05 -21.06 2.39
N TYR A 111 -2.66 -19.94 2.83
CA TYR A 111 -3.43 -19.87 4.08
C TYR A 111 -4.92 -19.58 3.87
N ILE A 112 -5.27 -19.03 2.72
CA ILE A 112 -6.65 -18.69 2.39
C ILE A 112 -6.94 -19.01 0.92
N LYS A 113 -8.03 -19.73 0.66
CA LYS A 113 -8.52 -19.98 -0.70
C LYS A 113 -9.04 -18.68 -1.33
N LYS A 114 -8.89 -18.54 -2.66
CA LYS A 114 -9.30 -17.36 -3.43
C LYS A 114 -10.77 -16.99 -3.19
N GLU A 115 -11.65 -18.00 -3.18
CA GLU A 115 -13.10 -17.80 -2.95
C GLU A 115 -13.40 -17.21 -1.56
N LYS A 116 -12.65 -17.64 -0.53
CA LYS A 116 -12.80 -17.13 0.84
C LYS A 116 -12.27 -15.69 0.95
N ALA A 117 -11.14 -15.40 0.30
CA ALA A 117 -10.61 -14.05 0.21
C ALA A 117 -11.58 -13.11 -0.51
N LEU A 118 -12.16 -13.55 -1.63
CA LEU A 118 -13.17 -12.78 -2.37
C LEU A 118 -14.43 -12.54 -1.53
N ALA A 119 -14.91 -13.56 -0.80
CA ALA A 119 -16.06 -13.40 0.12
C ALA A 119 -15.76 -12.40 1.24
N PHE A 120 -14.54 -12.41 1.76
CA PHE A 120 -14.07 -11.42 2.74
C PHE A 120 -14.08 -10.00 2.15
N ILE A 121 -13.48 -9.78 0.98
CA ILE A 121 -13.42 -8.48 0.31
C ILE A 121 -14.84 -7.95 0.03
N ASN A 122 -15.71 -8.79 -0.55
CA ASN A 122 -17.10 -8.43 -0.82
C ASN A 122 -17.83 -7.97 0.45
N ARG A 123 -17.61 -8.63 1.58
CA ARG A 123 -18.21 -8.25 2.86
C ARG A 123 -17.76 -6.85 3.30
N GLU A 124 -16.48 -6.54 3.19
CA GLU A 124 -15.94 -5.24 3.58
C GLU A 124 -16.38 -4.13 2.63
N VAL A 125 -16.43 -4.40 1.31
CA VAL A 125 -16.94 -3.47 0.30
C VAL A 125 -18.41 -3.15 0.57
N LYS A 126 -19.26 -4.14 0.79
CA LYS A 126 -20.69 -3.92 1.12
C LYS A 126 -20.88 -3.04 2.35
N LYS A 127 -20.09 -3.23 3.40
CA LYS A 127 -20.13 -2.40 4.62
C LYS A 127 -19.69 -0.95 4.34
N SER A 128 -18.80 -0.73 3.38
CA SER A 128 -18.30 0.60 3.06
C SER A 128 -19.31 1.46 2.30
N ARG A 129 -20.28 0.84 1.63
CA ARG A 129 -21.27 1.48 0.75
C ARG A 129 -20.63 2.18 -0.45
N ILE A 130 -19.51 1.69 -0.94
CA ILE A 130 -18.93 2.08 -2.22
C ILE A 130 -19.49 1.16 -3.29
N ASN A 131 -19.90 1.75 -4.42
CA ASN A 131 -20.38 1.00 -5.57
C ASN A 131 -19.20 0.48 -6.37
N ILE A 132 -18.83 -0.79 -6.16
CA ILE A 132 -17.83 -1.50 -6.93
C ILE A 132 -18.56 -2.49 -7.84
N LYS A 133 -18.32 -2.39 -9.15
CA LYS A 133 -18.95 -3.29 -10.14
C LYS A 133 -18.42 -4.71 -10.04
N ASP A 134 -17.09 -4.82 -10.10
CA ASP A 134 -16.40 -6.11 -10.07
C ASP A 134 -15.18 -6.07 -9.16
N ILE A 135 -14.82 -7.23 -8.62
CA ILE A 135 -13.68 -7.39 -7.72
C ILE A 135 -12.79 -8.52 -8.24
N PHE A 136 -11.55 -8.17 -8.55
CA PHE A 136 -10.53 -9.09 -9.03
C PHE A 136 -9.47 -9.32 -7.95
N ILE A 137 -9.00 -10.54 -7.83
CA ILE A 137 -7.83 -10.88 -7.01
C ILE A 137 -6.70 -11.22 -7.97
N VAL A 138 -5.61 -10.45 -7.92
CA VAL A 138 -4.40 -10.73 -8.70
C VAL A 138 -3.76 -11.99 -8.17
N ASP A 139 -3.76 -13.00 -9.01
CA ASP A 139 -3.08 -14.29 -8.84
C ASP A 139 -1.95 -14.39 -9.89
N ASP A 140 -1.54 -15.57 -10.22
CA ASP A 140 -0.49 -15.80 -11.24
C ASP A 140 -0.95 -15.41 -12.67
N ASN A 141 -2.27 -15.28 -12.90
CA ASN A 141 -2.86 -14.86 -14.18
C ASN A 141 -3.53 -13.48 -14.07
N ILE A 142 -3.05 -12.52 -14.86
CA ILE A 142 -3.57 -11.14 -14.96
C ILE A 142 -4.44 -10.93 -16.21
N GLU A 143 -4.49 -11.91 -17.14
CA GLU A 143 -5.17 -11.80 -18.43
C GLU A 143 -6.67 -11.46 -18.26
N GLU A 144 -7.38 -12.12 -17.33
CA GLU A 144 -8.79 -11.84 -17.05
C GLU A 144 -9.03 -10.36 -16.72
N ILE A 145 -8.12 -9.75 -15.98
CA ILE A 145 -8.23 -8.34 -15.57
C ILE A 145 -7.94 -7.44 -16.76
N PHE A 146 -6.98 -7.82 -17.59
CA PHE A 146 -6.63 -7.10 -18.80
C PHE A 146 -7.78 -7.11 -19.81
N ASP A 147 -8.35 -8.29 -20.09
CA ASP A 147 -9.53 -8.44 -20.95
C ASP A 147 -10.71 -7.61 -20.47
N TYR A 148 -10.92 -7.55 -19.15
CA TYR A 148 -11.96 -6.71 -18.57
C TYR A 148 -11.68 -5.23 -18.84
N ILE A 149 -10.46 -4.77 -18.64
CA ILE A 149 -10.06 -3.37 -18.88
C ILE A 149 -10.26 -3.03 -20.36
N ASP A 150 -9.78 -3.87 -21.26
CA ASP A 150 -9.90 -3.67 -22.70
C ASP A 150 -11.36 -3.57 -23.14
N ASN A 151 -12.18 -4.53 -22.76
CA ASN A 151 -13.59 -4.58 -23.10
C ASN A 151 -14.43 -3.44 -22.50
N ASN A 152 -14.02 -2.87 -21.37
CA ASN A 152 -14.79 -1.83 -20.66
C ASN A 152 -14.20 -0.42 -20.82
N SER A 153 -13.12 -0.25 -21.59
CA SER A 153 -12.52 1.06 -21.89
C SER A 153 -12.54 1.43 -23.38
N ILE A 154 -13.33 0.73 -24.20
CA ILE A 154 -13.37 0.85 -25.69
C ILE A 154 -13.56 2.28 -26.21
N ASN A 155 -14.07 3.23 -25.48
CA ASN A 155 -14.17 4.64 -25.86
C ASN A 155 -13.87 5.55 -24.67
N SER A 156 -13.15 5.06 -23.69
CA SER A 156 -12.89 5.74 -22.42
C SER A 156 -11.49 5.41 -21.92
N ASN A 157 -10.98 6.20 -21.00
CA ASN A 157 -9.71 5.91 -20.35
C ASN A 157 -9.92 5.02 -19.11
N ALA A 158 -8.86 4.29 -18.74
CA ALA A 158 -8.80 3.56 -17.50
C ALA A 158 -7.88 4.29 -16.50
N TYR A 159 -8.41 4.66 -15.35
CA TYR A 159 -7.67 5.37 -14.30
C TYR A 159 -7.30 4.45 -13.16
N LEU A 160 -6.01 4.34 -12.87
CA LEU A 160 -5.49 3.61 -11.72
C LEU A 160 -5.43 4.50 -10.48
N ILE A 161 -6.14 4.10 -9.44
CA ILE A 161 -6.09 4.75 -8.13
C ILE A 161 -5.81 3.70 -7.06
N GLY A 162 -5.21 4.07 -5.96
CA GLY A 162 -4.99 3.17 -4.82
C GLY A 162 -4.08 3.79 -3.80
N LEU A 163 -4.06 3.19 -2.61
CA LEU A 163 -3.18 3.62 -1.54
C LEU A 163 -1.70 3.50 -1.92
N GLU A 164 -0.87 4.29 -1.27
CA GLU A 164 0.57 4.09 -1.33
C GLU A 164 0.91 2.66 -0.94
N ASN A 165 1.83 2.06 -1.70
CA ASN A 165 2.27 0.67 -1.51
C ASN A 165 1.21 -0.43 -1.72
N ALA A 166 0.05 -0.12 -2.27
CA ALA A 166 -0.96 -1.13 -2.66
C ALA A 166 -0.54 -1.98 -3.88
N GLY A 167 0.63 -1.73 -4.46
CA GLY A 167 1.15 -2.49 -5.58
C GLY A 167 0.76 -1.95 -6.96
N LYS A 168 0.34 -0.67 -7.09
CA LYS A 168 0.01 -0.04 -8.39
C LYS A 168 1.13 -0.21 -9.42
N THR A 169 2.35 0.18 -9.07
CA THR A 169 3.50 0.06 -9.98
C THR A 169 3.78 -1.39 -10.39
N THR A 170 3.60 -2.33 -9.48
CA THR A 170 3.74 -3.77 -9.79
C THR A 170 2.67 -4.22 -10.77
N PHE A 171 1.43 -3.79 -10.55
CA PHE A 171 0.31 -4.08 -11.45
C PHE A 171 0.55 -3.52 -12.85
N VAL A 172 0.94 -2.24 -12.97
CA VAL A 172 1.31 -1.61 -14.24
C VAL A 172 2.45 -2.37 -14.93
N ASN A 173 3.50 -2.72 -14.20
CA ASN A 173 4.63 -3.46 -14.78
C ASN A 173 4.22 -4.85 -15.27
N ASN A 174 3.26 -5.49 -14.63
CA ASN A 174 2.76 -6.79 -15.08
C ASN A 174 1.95 -6.63 -16.37
N ILE A 175 1.05 -5.65 -16.45
CA ILE A 175 0.34 -5.32 -17.70
C ILE A 175 1.34 -5.05 -18.83
N LEU A 176 2.32 -4.17 -18.60
CA LEU A 176 3.33 -3.84 -19.62
C LEU A 176 4.14 -5.06 -20.06
N LYS A 177 4.41 -6.01 -19.17
CA LYS A 177 5.11 -7.26 -19.55
C LYS A 177 4.25 -8.15 -20.43
N ASP A 178 2.95 -8.22 -20.18
CA ASP A 178 2.05 -9.04 -20.96
C ASP A 178 1.84 -8.45 -22.36
N ILE A 179 1.61 -7.15 -22.46
CA ILE A 179 1.56 -6.43 -23.74
C ILE A 179 2.88 -6.62 -24.53
N ALA A 180 4.03 -6.51 -23.86
CA ALA A 180 5.33 -6.68 -24.52
C ALA A 180 5.60 -8.11 -25.02
N LYS A 181 4.89 -9.12 -24.55
CA LYS A 181 4.95 -10.47 -25.11
C LYS A 181 4.22 -10.56 -26.45
N GLU A 182 3.14 -9.80 -26.61
CA GLU A 182 2.32 -9.79 -27.83
C GLU A 182 2.89 -8.87 -28.91
N ASP A 183 3.48 -7.71 -28.54
CA ASP A 183 4.06 -6.76 -29.48
C ASP A 183 5.41 -6.19 -29.01
N LYS A 184 6.50 -6.63 -29.68
CA LYS A 184 7.87 -6.18 -29.37
C LYS A 184 8.11 -4.67 -29.62
N ASN A 185 7.24 -3.99 -30.38
CA ASN A 185 7.37 -2.58 -30.74
C ASN A 185 6.72 -1.64 -29.73
N PHE A 186 5.91 -2.13 -28.82
CA PHE A 186 5.10 -1.35 -27.88
C PHE A 186 5.93 -0.57 -26.85
N LEU A 187 7.08 -1.09 -26.43
CA LEU A 187 7.94 -0.47 -25.40
C LEU A 187 8.62 0.84 -25.84
N THR A 188 8.57 1.19 -27.12
CA THR A 188 9.27 2.37 -27.67
C THR A 188 8.40 3.61 -27.83
N ASN A 189 7.07 3.51 -27.73
CA ASN A 189 6.15 4.58 -28.09
C ASN A 189 5.42 5.29 -26.93
N SER A 190 5.73 5.02 -25.68
CA SER A 190 5.10 5.71 -24.53
C SER A 190 5.60 7.15 -24.35
N LYS A 191 5.55 7.96 -25.41
CA LYS A 191 5.95 9.37 -25.41
C LYS A 191 4.74 10.24 -25.67
N TYR A 192 4.08 10.71 -24.62
CA TYR A 192 3.24 11.90 -24.76
C TYR A 192 3.58 12.93 -23.69
N PRO A 193 4.15 14.09 -24.08
CA PRO A 193 4.27 15.24 -23.22
C PRO A 193 2.96 16.01 -23.21
N GLY A 194 2.48 16.42 -22.05
CA GLY A 194 1.44 17.46 -22.00
C GLY A 194 0.26 17.26 -21.06
N THR A 195 0.39 16.47 -20.03
CA THR A 195 -0.61 16.47 -18.94
C THR A 195 0.04 16.85 -17.62
N THR A 196 -0.73 17.56 -16.79
CA THR A 196 -0.35 17.99 -15.45
C THR A 196 0.54 16.97 -14.74
N VAL A 197 1.56 17.45 -14.10
CA VAL A 197 2.74 16.79 -13.49
C VAL A 197 2.45 15.51 -12.66
N ASP A 198 1.19 15.16 -12.46
CA ASP A 198 0.75 14.16 -11.50
C ASP A 198 0.15 12.87 -12.10
N LEU A 199 -0.14 12.81 -13.41
CA LEU A 199 -0.72 11.63 -14.05
C LEU A 199 0.22 11.07 -15.14
N ILE A 200 0.49 9.77 -15.08
CA ILE A 200 1.30 9.07 -16.09
C ILE A 200 0.35 8.34 -17.03
N LYS A 201 0.36 8.68 -18.31
CA LYS A 201 -0.40 8.00 -19.35
C LYS A 201 0.42 6.87 -19.96
N ILE A 202 -0.17 5.69 -20.00
CA ILE A 202 0.37 4.49 -20.62
C ILE A 202 -0.60 4.14 -21.75
N GLN A 203 -0.12 4.12 -22.98
CA GLN A 203 -0.93 3.70 -24.11
C GLN A 203 -1.06 2.19 -24.08
N LEU A 204 -2.27 1.66 -24.11
CA LEU A 204 -2.54 0.24 -24.17
C LEU A 204 -2.68 -0.23 -25.62
N ASP A 205 -3.35 0.58 -26.46
CA ASP A 205 -3.49 0.41 -27.89
C ASP A 205 -3.66 1.79 -28.57
N ASP A 206 -4.06 1.84 -29.84
CA ASP A 206 -4.16 3.08 -30.63
C ASP A 206 -5.10 4.12 -30.00
N ASN A 207 -6.09 3.72 -29.22
CA ASN A 207 -7.15 4.58 -28.71
C ASN A 207 -7.31 4.56 -27.19
N HIS A 208 -6.67 3.62 -26.48
CA HIS A 208 -6.90 3.37 -25.06
C HIS A 208 -5.67 3.72 -24.22
N TYR A 209 -5.93 4.40 -23.09
CA TYR A 209 -4.90 4.81 -22.16
C TYR A 209 -5.20 4.29 -20.77
N LEU A 210 -4.19 3.69 -20.15
CA LEU A 210 -4.13 3.46 -18.72
C LEU A 210 -3.45 4.67 -18.07
N ILE A 211 -4.14 5.34 -17.16
CA ILE A 211 -3.67 6.57 -16.52
C ILE A 211 -3.35 6.25 -15.07
N ASP A 212 -2.06 6.21 -14.74
CA ASP A 212 -1.61 5.97 -13.36
C ASP A 212 -1.65 7.28 -12.56
N SER A 213 -2.36 7.24 -11.42
CA SER A 213 -2.43 8.36 -10.49
C SER A 213 -1.42 8.22 -9.35
N PRO A 214 -1.01 9.34 -8.73
CA PRO A 214 -0.25 9.29 -7.49
C PRO A 214 -0.93 8.41 -6.45
N GLY A 215 -0.15 7.68 -5.63
CA GLY A 215 -0.69 6.90 -4.53
C GLY A 215 -1.41 7.76 -3.52
N VAL A 216 -2.59 7.33 -3.11
CA VAL A 216 -3.33 7.98 -2.04
C VAL A 216 -2.60 7.75 -0.72
N HIS A 217 -2.12 8.82 -0.12
CA HIS A 217 -1.37 8.76 1.13
C HIS A 217 -2.30 8.57 2.32
N SER A 218 -2.05 7.55 3.15
CA SER A 218 -2.72 7.38 4.43
C SER A 218 -1.88 7.94 5.56
N LYS A 219 -2.36 8.99 6.22
CA LYS A 219 -1.68 9.61 7.37
C LYS A 219 -1.48 8.63 8.53
N GLY A 220 -2.37 7.66 8.66
CA GLY A 220 -2.35 6.65 9.71
C GLY A 220 -1.49 5.41 9.41
N ASN A 221 -0.75 5.40 8.31
CA ASN A 221 0.12 4.30 7.97
C ASN A 221 1.41 4.34 8.81
N LEU A 222 1.77 3.21 9.44
CA LEU A 222 2.98 3.05 10.25
C LEU A 222 4.26 3.46 9.52
N LEU A 223 4.29 3.32 8.20
CA LEU A 223 5.44 3.71 7.37
C LEU A 223 5.82 5.18 7.46
N ASN A 224 4.88 6.04 7.86
CA ASN A 224 5.14 7.46 8.03
C ASN A 224 5.99 7.78 9.28
N TYR A 225 6.11 6.79 10.16
CA TYR A 225 6.72 6.94 11.50
C TYR A 225 8.05 6.21 11.64
N VAL A 226 8.43 5.42 10.65
CA VAL A 226 9.67 4.62 10.65
C VAL A 226 10.66 5.13 9.61
N GLU A 227 11.94 4.87 9.84
CA GLU A 227 12.99 5.21 8.88
C GLU A 227 12.90 4.35 7.61
N ARG A 228 13.39 4.90 6.50
CA ARG A 228 13.34 4.27 5.18
C ARG A 228 14.02 2.90 5.14
N ASP A 229 15.15 2.78 5.78
CA ASP A 229 15.91 1.51 5.79
C ASP A 229 15.13 0.41 6.50
N PHE A 230 14.26 0.81 7.44
CA PHE A 230 13.39 -0.13 8.14
C PHE A 230 12.13 -0.50 7.35
N ILE A 231 11.69 0.32 6.40
CA ILE A 231 10.51 0.03 5.57
C ILE A 231 10.64 -1.33 4.87
N LYS A 232 11.85 -1.70 4.45
CA LYS A 232 12.12 -3.02 3.84
C LYS A 232 11.77 -4.17 4.78
N ASN A 233 11.96 -4.00 6.08
CA ASN A 233 11.62 -5.02 7.07
C ASN A 233 10.10 -5.16 7.27
N LEU A 234 9.33 -4.08 7.05
CA LEU A 234 7.87 -4.11 7.15
C LEU A 234 7.21 -4.78 5.94
N TYR A 235 7.77 -4.57 4.75
CA TYR A 235 7.17 -5.08 3.52
C TYR A 235 7.80 -6.36 2.98
N GLY A 236 8.86 -6.89 3.56
CA GLY A 236 9.57 -8.10 3.15
C GLY A 236 9.22 -8.66 1.77
N ASP A 237 10.18 -8.92 0.92
CA ASP A 237 9.97 -9.49 -0.42
C ASP A 237 9.52 -10.96 -0.38
N ASN A 238 9.30 -11.49 0.83
CA ASN A 238 9.05 -12.90 1.05
C ASN A 238 7.60 -13.17 1.45
N LYS A 239 7.14 -14.38 1.15
CA LYS A 239 5.86 -14.94 1.60
C LYS A 239 5.62 -14.63 3.09
N ILE A 240 4.44 -14.16 3.43
CA ILE A 240 4.03 -13.97 4.81
C ILE A 240 3.88 -15.35 5.44
N LYS A 241 4.59 -15.57 6.54
CA LYS A 241 4.43 -16.78 7.35
C LYS A 241 3.67 -16.42 8.63
N PRO A 242 2.51 -17.07 8.88
CA PRO A 242 1.78 -16.87 10.14
C PRO A 242 2.67 -17.27 11.32
N ILE A 243 2.85 -16.38 12.27
CA ILE A 243 3.59 -16.66 13.51
C ILE A 243 2.56 -16.88 14.62
N ILE A 244 2.54 -18.10 15.16
CA ILE A 244 1.56 -18.49 16.17
C ILE A 244 2.16 -18.32 17.56
N PHE A 245 1.49 -17.53 18.40
CA PHE A 245 1.84 -17.32 19.80
C PHE A 245 0.75 -17.92 20.69
N GLN A 246 1.17 -18.82 21.58
CA GLN A 246 0.35 -19.28 22.70
C GLN A 246 0.67 -18.39 23.90
N LEU A 247 -0.16 -17.38 24.14
CA LEU A 247 0.06 -16.44 25.23
C LEU A 247 -0.76 -16.83 26.47
N ASN A 248 -0.08 -16.84 27.61
CA ASN A 248 -0.76 -16.84 28.90
C ASN A 248 -1.24 -15.42 29.24
N PRO A 249 -2.18 -15.26 30.18
CA PRO A 249 -2.56 -13.96 30.70
C PRO A 249 -1.33 -13.14 31.12
N TYR A 250 -1.39 -11.83 30.84
CA TYR A 250 -0.31 -10.89 31.16
C TYR A 250 1.04 -11.22 30.50
N GLN A 251 0.98 -11.59 29.22
CA GLN A 251 2.16 -11.67 28.36
C GLN A 251 2.11 -10.62 27.26
N SER A 252 3.28 -10.19 26.83
CA SER A 252 3.47 -9.15 25.82
C SER A 252 4.32 -9.66 24.66
N LEU A 253 4.04 -9.14 23.47
CA LEU A 253 4.88 -9.25 22.29
C LEU A 253 5.45 -7.86 21.99
N LEU A 254 6.75 -7.77 21.80
CA LEU A 254 7.45 -6.58 21.33
C LEU A 254 7.87 -6.84 19.89
N ILE A 255 7.31 -6.06 18.97
CA ILE A 255 7.57 -6.22 17.53
C ILE A 255 8.54 -5.12 17.11
N SER A 256 9.79 -5.50 16.85
CA SER A 256 10.90 -4.63 16.42
C SER A 256 10.96 -3.29 17.16
N ASN A 257 10.54 -3.27 18.43
CA ASN A 257 10.41 -2.08 19.28
C ASN A 257 9.59 -0.91 18.69
N ILE A 258 8.76 -1.16 17.69
CA ILE A 258 7.82 -0.18 17.11
C ILE A 258 6.41 -0.40 17.60
N ILE A 259 6.08 -1.63 17.97
CA ILE A 259 4.78 -2.03 18.51
C ILE A 259 4.99 -2.85 19.78
N LYS A 260 4.20 -2.56 20.80
CA LYS A 260 4.02 -3.46 21.95
C LYS A 260 2.57 -3.96 21.93
N PHE A 261 2.39 -5.25 21.98
CA PHE A 261 1.09 -5.92 22.01
C PHE A 261 0.96 -6.71 23.30
N ASP A 262 0.01 -6.34 24.16
CA ASP A 262 -0.26 -7.00 25.44
C ASP A 262 -1.52 -7.83 25.35
N TYR A 263 -1.45 -9.04 25.84
CA TYR A 263 -2.61 -9.88 26.11
C TYR A 263 -2.98 -9.81 27.60
N LEU A 264 -4.17 -9.30 27.89
CA LEU A 264 -4.69 -9.07 29.23
C LEU A 264 -5.95 -9.91 29.53
N GLY A 265 -6.10 -11.05 28.85
CA GLY A 265 -7.19 -11.99 29.10
C GLY A 265 -7.03 -12.77 30.40
N GLN A 266 -7.96 -13.67 30.67
CA GLN A 266 -7.98 -14.50 31.89
C GLN A 266 -7.41 -15.90 31.64
N GLU A 267 -7.51 -16.40 30.41
CA GLU A 267 -7.08 -17.73 30.02
C GLU A 267 -6.00 -17.70 28.94
N ARG A 268 -5.33 -18.84 28.73
CA ARG A 268 -4.38 -19.00 27.64
C ARG A 268 -5.07 -18.83 26.30
N ASN A 269 -4.47 -18.04 25.40
CA ASN A 269 -5.03 -17.72 24.09
C ASN A 269 -4.02 -17.94 22.96
N SER A 270 -4.53 -18.36 21.81
CA SER A 270 -3.76 -18.48 20.58
C SER A 270 -3.92 -17.22 19.74
N ILE A 271 -2.83 -16.55 19.47
CA ILE A 271 -2.77 -15.32 18.68
C ILE A 271 -1.89 -15.61 17.48
N VAL A 272 -2.37 -15.26 16.27
CA VAL A 272 -1.62 -15.47 15.05
C VAL A 272 -1.28 -14.11 14.45
N PHE A 273 0.00 -13.84 14.27
CA PHE A 273 0.47 -12.64 13.60
C PHE A 273 0.74 -12.91 12.13
N TYR A 274 0.16 -12.09 11.27
CA TYR A 274 0.36 -12.06 9.83
C TYR A 274 1.06 -10.75 9.45
N GLY A 275 2.35 -10.81 9.24
CA GLY A 275 3.20 -9.68 8.88
C GLY A 275 4.54 -10.17 8.36
N SER A 276 5.46 -9.25 8.10
CA SER A 276 6.78 -9.58 7.57
C SER A 276 7.56 -10.51 8.49
N SER A 277 8.15 -11.56 7.93
CA SER A 277 9.04 -12.48 8.65
C SER A 277 10.38 -11.84 9.05
N MET A 278 10.69 -10.65 8.54
CA MET A 278 11.91 -9.90 8.91
C MET A 278 11.77 -9.11 10.21
N LEU A 279 10.57 -9.09 10.79
CA LEU A 279 10.33 -8.41 12.07
C LEU A 279 10.85 -9.27 13.22
N ASP A 280 11.63 -8.65 14.09
CA ASP A 280 12.04 -9.25 15.34
C ASP A 280 10.88 -9.20 16.35
N ILE A 281 10.48 -10.36 16.87
CA ILE A 281 9.36 -10.45 17.83
C ILE A 281 9.82 -11.14 19.11
N ILE A 282 9.71 -10.41 20.20
CA ILE A 282 10.07 -10.90 21.52
C ILE A 282 8.82 -11.08 22.37
N ARG A 283 8.70 -12.28 22.94
CA ARG A 283 7.68 -12.56 23.97
C ARG A 283 8.28 -12.37 25.36
N CYS A 284 7.61 -11.62 26.20
CA CYS A 284 8.00 -11.40 27.59
C CYS A 284 6.78 -11.32 28.54
N LYS A 285 7.02 -11.31 29.85
CA LYS A 285 5.97 -11.01 30.82
C LYS A 285 5.57 -9.55 30.75
N TYR A 286 4.29 -9.26 30.94
CA TYR A 286 3.73 -7.90 30.92
C TYR A 286 4.52 -6.94 31.82
N GLU A 287 4.82 -7.36 33.06
CA GLU A 287 5.57 -6.56 34.04
C GLU A 287 6.95 -6.14 33.55
N LYS A 288 7.62 -7.01 32.78
CA LYS A 288 8.99 -6.77 32.23
C LYS A 288 8.94 -6.08 30.87
N SER A 289 7.80 -6.02 30.21
CA SER A 289 7.70 -5.56 28.82
C SER A 289 8.18 -4.13 28.62
N LYS A 290 7.86 -3.25 29.58
CA LYS A 290 8.25 -1.84 29.56
C LYS A 290 9.76 -1.66 29.64
N THR A 291 10.41 -2.35 30.58
CA THR A 291 11.86 -2.31 30.75
C THR A 291 12.56 -2.93 29.54
N THR A 292 12.07 -4.09 29.07
CA THR A 292 12.62 -4.75 27.88
C THR A 292 12.54 -3.86 26.64
N PHE A 293 11.40 -3.19 26.43
CA PHE A 293 11.21 -2.25 25.32
C PHE A 293 12.23 -1.10 25.41
N ASN A 294 12.33 -0.43 26.57
CA ASN A 294 13.20 0.72 26.75
C ASN A 294 14.68 0.37 26.61
N ASN A 295 15.12 -0.78 27.15
CA ASN A 295 16.52 -1.22 27.05
C ASN A 295 16.94 -1.47 25.60
N ARG A 296 16.00 -1.92 24.75
CA ARG A 296 16.26 -2.22 23.35
C ARG A 296 16.16 -1.01 22.42
N MET A 297 15.69 0.12 22.90
CA MET A 297 15.64 1.35 22.09
C MET A 297 17.04 1.79 21.62
N ASN A 298 18.07 1.49 22.41
CA ASN A 298 19.45 1.83 22.06
C ASN A 298 20.08 0.85 21.07
N ASP A 299 19.61 -0.40 21.05
CA ASP A 299 20.16 -1.48 20.23
C ASP A 299 19.60 -1.50 18.80
N LEU A 300 18.40 -0.93 18.62
CA LEU A 300 17.72 -0.89 17.34
C LEU A 300 18.04 0.42 16.63
N LYS A 301 18.57 0.32 15.42
CA LYS A 301 18.72 1.45 14.48
C LYS A 301 17.39 2.02 14.02
N LEU A 302 16.37 1.90 14.86
CA LEU A 302 15.05 2.44 14.69
C LEU A 302 15.07 3.90 15.10
N LYS A 303 15.42 4.71 14.18
CA LYS A 303 15.30 6.15 14.35
C LYS A 303 13.90 6.59 13.93
N SER A 304 12.94 6.45 14.80
CA SER A 304 11.92 7.46 14.88
C SER A 304 12.52 8.54 15.79
N SER A 305 12.79 9.69 15.24
CA SER A 305 13.42 10.82 15.95
C SER A 305 12.64 11.28 17.20
N ASN A 306 11.40 10.80 17.37
CA ASN A 306 10.44 11.28 18.35
C ASN A 306 10.10 10.25 19.45
N VAL A 307 10.50 8.98 19.36
CA VAL A 307 10.22 7.97 20.39
C VAL A 307 11.51 7.61 21.12
N LYS A 308 11.58 7.95 22.39
CA LYS A 308 12.71 7.67 23.28
C LYS A 308 12.38 6.58 24.30
N SER A 309 11.13 6.30 24.50
CA SER A 309 10.64 5.31 25.44
C SER A 309 9.25 4.82 25.07
N ILE A 310 8.79 3.74 25.71
CA ILE A 310 7.42 3.25 25.53
C ILE A 310 6.37 4.26 25.93
N ASN A 311 6.70 5.23 26.79
CA ASN A 311 5.74 6.26 27.23
C ASN A 311 5.40 7.25 26.10
N ASP A 312 6.20 7.30 25.05
CA ASP A 312 5.97 8.15 23.88
C ASP A 312 5.00 7.47 22.88
N LEU A 313 4.66 6.20 23.12
CA LEU A 313 3.69 5.47 22.31
C LEU A 313 2.26 5.70 22.84
N THR A 314 1.33 5.75 21.91
CA THR A 314 -0.11 5.81 22.21
C THR A 314 -0.65 4.42 22.46
N LYS A 315 -1.40 4.28 23.55
CA LYS A 315 -2.08 3.04 23.93
C LYS A 315 -3.47 2.97 23.29
N HIS A 316 -3.75 1.83 22.66
CA HIS A 316 -5.07 1.46 22.17
C HIS A 316 -5.55 0.20 22.90
N THR A 317 -6.72 0.28 23.52
CA THR A 317 -7.33 -0.89 24.20
C THR A 317 -8.43 -1.47 23.31
N ILE A 318 -8.32 -2.76 23.00
CA ILE A 318 -9.27 -3.50 22.18
C ILE A 318 -9.83 -4.64 23.03
N LYS A 319 -11.15 -4.72 23.11
CA LYS A 319 -11.87 -5.81 23.73
C LYS A 319 -12.59 -6.60 22.66
N VAL A 320 -12.32 -7.87 22.58
CA VAL A 320 -12.95 -8.81 21.66
C VAL A 320 -13.88 -9.69 22.50
N ASP A 321 -15.17 -9.53 22.30
CA ASP A 321 -16.21 -10.28 23.01
C ASP A 321 -16.75 -11.44 22.16
N ASP A 322 -16.47 -11.43 20.83
CA ASP A 322 -16.89 -12.46 19.90
C ASP A 322 -16.16 -13.79 20.13
N GLU A 323 -16.87 -14.88 19.99
CA GLU A 323 -16.30 -16.23 19.95
C GLU A 323 -15.59 -16.52 18.62
N GLU A 324 -15.98 -15.82 17.55
CA GLU A 324 -15.29 -15.88 16.26
C GLU A 324 -13.97 -15.10 16.30
N LYS A 325 -13.03 -15.53 15.45
CA LYS A 325 -11.76 -14.81 15.32
C LYS A 325 -11.98 -13.40 14.75
N VAL A 326 -11.26 -12.46 15.31
CA VAL A 326 -11.20 -11.06 14.91
C VAL A 326 -9.78 -10.71 14.51
N ASP A 327 -9.61 -10.01 13.40
CA ASP A 327 -8.31 -9.45 13.03
C ASP A 327 -8.18 -8.04 13.61
N ILE A 328 -7.09 -7.81 14.34
CA ILE A 328 -6.65 -6.48 14.76
C ILE A 328 -5.62 -6.04 13.72
N VAL A 329 -5.99 -5.10 12.85
CA VAL A 329 -5.15 -4.60 11.76
C VAL A 329 -4.41 -3.35 12.22
N ILE A 330 -3.10 -3.33 12.03
CA ILE A 330 -2.25 -2.16 12.23
C ILE A 330 -1.76 -1.74 10.84
N GLU A 331 -2.20 -0.57 10.42
CA GLU A 331 -1.91 -0.10 9.06
C GLU A 331 -0.40 0.08 8.83
N GLY A 332 0.12 -0.61 7.81
CA GLY A 332 1.55 -0.63 7.48
C GLY A 332 2.38 -1.69 8.20
N LEU A 333 1.78 -2.49 9.12
CA LEU A 333 2.47 -3.60 9.79
C LEU A 333 1.96 -4.97 9.33
N GLY A 334 0.63 -5.13 9.25
CA GLY A 334 -0.06 -6.39 9.10
C GLY A 334 -1.22 -6.53 10.09
N PHE A 335 -1.55 -7.75 10.50
CA PHE A 335 -2.65 -7.96 11.43
C PHE A 335 -2.44 -9.14 12.39
N PHE A 336 -3.10 -9.06 13.54
CA PHE A 336 -3.19 -10.13 14.52
C PHE A 336 -4.57 -10.77 14.44
N SER A 337 -4.64 -12.05 14.15
CA SER A 337 -5.89 -12.82 14.29
C SER A 337 -5.99 -13.33 15.73
N VAL A 338 -7.01 -12.88 16.43
CA VAL A 338 -7.21 -13.08 17.87
C VAL A 338 -8.61 -13.63 18.15
N LYS A 339 -8.75 -14.26 19.30
CA LYS A 339 -10.05 -14.69 19.87
C LYS A 339 -10.47 -13.74 20.99
N LYS A 340 -11.60 -14.06 21.63
CA LYS A 340 -12.12 -13.36 22.81
C LYS A 340 -11.01 -13.03 23.81
N GLY A 341 -10.97 -11.78 24.25
CA GLY A 341 -9.98 -11.30 25.20
C GLY A 341 -9.80 -9.78 25.18
N LYS A 342 -8.93 -9.30 26.06
CA LYS A 342 -8.54 -7.89 26.13
C LYS A 342 -7.10 -7.73 25.66
N TYR A 343 -6.89 -6.76 24.80
CA TYR A 343 -5.60 -6.48 24.17
C TYR A 343 -5.27 -4.99 24.28
N ASP A 344 -4.07 -4.68 24.76
CA ASP A 344 -3.53 -3.32 24.72
C ASP A 344 -2.42 -3.26 23.68
N ILE A 345 -2.52 -2.31 22.76
CA ILE A 345 -1.57 -2.13 21.68
C ILE A 345 -0.97 -0.73 21.80
N TYR A 346 0.34 -0.67 21.83
CA TYR A 346 1.08 0.59 21.89
C TYR A 346 1.79 0.79 20.55
N THR A 347 1.58 1.94 19.94
CA THR A 347 2.19 2.33 18.66
C THR A 347 2.36 3.84 18.60
N PHE A 348 2.96 4.35 17.53
CA PHE A 348 3.12 5.80 17.34
C PHE A 348 1.77 6.51 17.31
N ASN A 349 1.75 7.73 17.83
CA ASN A 349 0.55 8.57 17.79
C ASN A 349 0.12 8.83 16.34
N GLY A 350 -1.13 8.55 16.03
CA GLY A 350 -1.70 8.72 14.69
C GLY A 350 -1.66 7.47 13.81
N VAL A 351 -1.03 6.36 14.23
CA VAL A 351 -1.13 5.09 13.50
C VAL A 351 -2.54 4.52 13.63
N ASN A 352 -3.13 4.14 12.51
CA ASN A 352 -4.47 3.58 12.47
C ASN A 352 -4.46 2.11 12.91
N ILE A 353 -5.36 1.80 13.86
CA ILE A 353 -5.66 0.44 14.30
C ILE A 353 -7.15 0.18 14.11
N PHE A 354 -7.48 -0.96 13.51
CA PHE A 354 -8.85 -1.35 13.20
C PHE A 354 -9.12 -2.79 13.61
N THR A 355 -10.37 -3.11 13.85
CA THR A 355 -10.83 -4.48 14.02
C THR A 355 -11.75 -4.86 12.87
N ARG A 356 -11.65 -6.11 12.43
CA ARG A 356 -12.53 -6.70 11.43
C ARG A 356 -12.75 -8.18 11.72
N LYS A 357 -13.83 -8.77 11.17
CA LYS A 357 -13.99 -10.23 11.17
C LYS A 357 -12.80 -10.87 10.46
N SER A 358 -12.25 -11.94 11.00
CA SER A 358 -11.05 -12.55 10.46
C SER A 358 -11.17 -12.88 8.97
N MET A 359 -10.07 -12.64 8.26
CA MET A 359 -9.92 -13.02 6.86
C MET A 359 -9.59 -14.52 6.73
N ILE A 360 -8.79 -15.05 7.67
CA ILE A 360 -8.23 -16.40 7.64
C ILE A 360 -8.81 -17.30 8.73
#